data_15dfe8d5140d897bb5b1c8fe5d7bc96b
#
_entry.id   15dfe8d5140d897bb5b1c8fe5d7bc96b
#
_cell.length_a   1.000
_cell.length_b   1.000
_cell.length_c   1.000
_cell.angle_alpha   90.00
_cell.angle_beta   90.00
_cell.angle_gamma   90.00
#
_symmetry.space_group_name_H-M   'P 1'
#
loop_
_entity.id
_entity.type
_entity.pdbx_description
1 polymer ?
#
loop_
_entity_poly.entity_id
_entity_poly.type
_entity_poly.pdbx_seq_one_letter_code
_entity_poly.pdbx_strand_id
1 'polypeptide(L)'
;MHADKAKTIRKLKTVGGQIDGLIKMVEDDRYCIDVSNQIMASISILKNINKDVLSAHLSHCVYETLENNNISSLSFKQLNYSE
;
A
#
# COMPACT_ATOMS: atom_id res chain seq x y z
N MET A 1 14.44 3.00 -2.28
CA MET A 1 13.24 2.17 -2.40
C MET A 1 13.40 1.25 -3.60
N HIS A 2 13.04 -0.02 -3.47
CA HIS A 2 13.27 -1.04 -4.50
C HIS A 2 12.12 -1.21 -5.49
N ALA A 3 10.96 -0.67 -5.19
CA ALA A 3 9.82 -0.65 -6.13
C ALA A 3 10.00 0.46 -7.16
N ASP A 4 9.22 0.39 -8.26
CA ASP A 4 9.19 1.44 -9.27
C ASP A 4 8.67 2.75 -8.64
N LYS A 5 9.58 3.68 -8.45
CA LYS A 5 9.30 4.94 -7.76
C LYS A 5 8.24 5.78 -8.49
N ALA A 6 8.36 5.92 -9.81
CA ALA A 6 7.43 6.73 -10.59
C ALA A 6 6.02 6.14 -10.57
N LYS A 7 5.92 4.81 -10.73
CA LYS A 7 4.64 4.10 -10.68
C LYS A 7 3.99 4.21 -9.30
N THR A 8 4.79 4.05 -8.24
CA THR A 8 4.30 4.15 -6.87
C THR A 8 3.76 5.56 -6.59
N ILE A 9 4.49 6.58 -7.00
CA ILE A 9 4.05 7.98 -6.84
C ILE A 9 2.74 8.23 -7.56
N ARG A 10 2.58 7.73 -8.80
CA ARG A 10 1.33 7.89 -9.55
C ARG A 10 0.15 7.28 -8.81
N LYS A 11 0.32 6.06 -8.30
CA LYS A 11 -0.73 5.37 -7.54
C LYS A 11 -1.09 6.12 -6.27
N LEU A 12 -0.08 6.63 -5.56
CA LEU A 12 -0.31 7.42 -4.35
C LEU A 12 -1.02 8.74 -4.65
N LYS A 13 -0.70 9.40 -5.76
CA LYS A 13 -1.42 10.60 -6.19
C LYS A 13 -2.89 10.30 -6.51
N THR A 14 -3.16 9.15 -7.12
CA THR A 14 -4.54 8.70 -7.37
C THR A 14 -5.30 8.55 -6.05
N VAL A 15 -4.70 7.91 -5.06
CA VAL A 15 -5.30 7.78 -3.73
C VAL A 15 -5.49 9.15 -3.09
N GLY A 16 -4.50 10.04 -3.23
CA GLY A 16 -4.59 11.42 -2.73
C GLY A 16 -5.81 12.14 -3.27
N GLY A 17 -6.07 12.03 -4.58
CA GLY A 17 -7.27 12.60 -5.20
C GLY A 17 -8.56 11.96 -4.69
N GLN A 18 -8.55 10.65 -4.44
CA GLN A 18 -9.70 9.96 -3.84
C GLN A 18 -9.97 10.43 -2.42
N ILE A 19 -8.92 10.67 -1.62
CA ILE A 19 -9.08 11.21 -0.26
C ILE A 19 -9.70 12.60 -0.31
N ASP A 20 -9.25 13.47 -1.20
CA ASP A 20 -9.85 14.79 -1.38
C ASP A 20 -11.34 14.68 -1.74
N GLY A 21 -11.69 13.75 -2.63
CA GLY A 21 -13.07 13.48 -2.99
C GLY A 21 -13.90 12.97 -1.81
N LEU A 22 -13.30 12.13 -0.95
CA LEU A 22 -13.95 11.62 0.27
C LEU A 22 -14.25 12.76 1.25
N ILE A 23 -13.32 13.69 1.42
CA ILE A 23 -13.54 14.86 2.28
C ILE A 23 -14.77 15.63 1.80
N LYS A 24 -14.86 15.86 0.50
CA LYS A 24 -15.98 16.55 -0.10
C LYS A 24 -17.30 15.79 0.07
N MET A 25 -17.27 14.47 -0.10
CA MET A 25 -18.45 13.64 0.13
C MET A 25 -18.98 13.78 1.57
N VAL A 26 -18.08 13.79 2.54
CA VAL A 26 -18.43 13.96 3.96
C VAL A 26 -18.96 15.37 4.21
N GLU A 27 -18.32 16.38 3.66
CA GLU A 27 -18.77 17.77 3.77
C GLU A 27 -20.18 17.96 3.19
N ASP A 28 -20.50 17.26 2.10
CA ASP A 28 -21.78 17.32 1.42
C ASP A 28 -22.82 16.35 1.99
N ASP A 29 -22.52 15.72 3.11
CA ASP A 29 -23.43 14.75 3.79
C ASP A 29 -23.92 13.64 2.86
N ARG A 30 -23.02 13.12 2.01
CA ARG A 30 -23.35 12.01 1.11
C ARG A 30 -23.73 10.76 1.91
N TYR A 31 -24.52 9.90 1.28
CA TYR A 31 -24.97 8.65 1.88
C TYR A 31 -23.77 7.83 2.41
N CYS A 32 -23.85 7.39 3.67
CA CYS A 32 -22.71 6.77 4.35
C CYS A 32 -22.22 5.48 3.67
N ILE A 33 -23.11 4.74 3.02
CA ILE A 33 -22.70 3.52 2.27
C ILE A 33 -21.85 3.89 1.06
N ASP A 34 -22.20 4.98 0.36
CA ASP A 34 -21.39 5.46 -0.77
C ASP A 34 -20.00 5.90 -0.30
N VAL A 35 -19.94 6.61 0.81
CA VAL A 35 -18.67 7.02 1.42
C VAL A 35 -17.84 5.78 1.80
N SER A 36 -18.46 4.81 2.44
CA SER A 36 -17.81 3.55 2.83
C SER A 36 -17.26 2.80 1.62
N ASN A 37 -18.06 2.67 0.56
CA ASN A 37 -17.61 2.01 -0.67
C ASN A 37 -16.41 2.72 -1.29
N GLN A 38 -16.41 4.05 -1.27
CA GLN A 38 -15.28 4.82 -1.80
C GLN A 38 -14.03 4.66 -0.93
N ILE A 39 -14.20 4.58 0.38
CA ILE A 39 -13.08 4.28 1.31
C ILE A 39 -12.50 2.90 0.97
N MET A 40 -13.36 1.90 0.77
CA MET A 40 -12.91 0.56 0.42
C MET A 40 -12.11 0.53 -0.88
N ALA A 41 -12.53 1.33 -1.87
CA ALA A 41 -11.78 1.46 -3.13
C ALA A 41 -10.38 2.01 -2.89
N SER A 42 -10.24 3.03 -2.05
CA SER A 42 -8.94 3.62 -1.70
C SER A 42 -8.08 2.63 -0.92
N ILE A 43 -8.67 1.88 -0.01
CA ILE A 43 -7.97 0.82 0.73
C ILE A 43 -7.41 -0.23 -0.24
N SER A 44 -8.18 -0.62 -1.24
CA SER A 44 -7.74 -1.61 -2.24
C SER A 44 -6.51 -1.14 -3.01
N ILE A 45 -6.48 0.14 -3.39
CA ILE A 45 -5.32 0.71 -4.08
C ILE A 45 -4.12 0.77 -3.13
N LEU A 46 -4.33 1.20 -1.89
CA LEU A 46 -3.26 1.23 -0.90
C LEU A 46 -2.69 -0.16 -0.61
N LYS A 47 -3.53 -1.18 -0.54
CA LYS A 47 -3.08 -2.57 -0.40
C LYS A 47 -2.23 -3.01 -1.59
N ASN A 48 -2.64 -2.63 -2.80
CA ASN A 48 -1.88 -2.93 -4.01
C ASN A 48 -0.50 -2.26 -3.98
N ILE A 49 -0.45 -1.00 -3.59
CA ILE A 49 0.81 -0.25 -3.44
C ILE A 49 1.69 -0.91 -2.38
N ASN A 50 1.11 -1.25 -1.25
CA ASN A 50 1.84 -1.89 -0.15
C ASN A 50 2.42 -3.23 -0.58
N LYS A 51 1.65 -4.01 -1.32
CA LYS A 51 2.11 -5.28 -1.87
C LYS A 51 3.31 -5.08 -2.81
N ASP A 52 3.24 -4.10 -3.71
CA ASP A 52 4.33 -3.82 -4.64
C ASP A 52 5.60 -3.38 -3.91
N VAL A 53 5.47 -2.47 -2.96
CA VAL A 53 6.59 -1.95 -2.17
C VAL A 53 7.22 -3.06 -1.34
N LEU A 54 6.38 -3.82 -0.63
CA LEU A 54 6.85 -4.88 0.26
C LEU A 54 7.44 -6.04 -0.52
N SER A 55 6.80 -6.43 -1.62
CA SER A 55 7.28 -7.52 -2.46
C SER A 55 8.66 -7.21 -3.05
N ALA A 56 8.84 -5.99 -3.54
CA ALA A 56 10.14 -5.54 -4.05
C ALA A 56 11.21 -5.52 -2.94
N HIS A 57 10.84 -5.04 -1.76
CA HIS A 57 11.74 -5.02 -0.60
C HIS A 57 12.07 -6.43 -0.12
N LEU A 58 11.08 -7.30 -0.03
CA LEU A 58 11.28 -8.70 0.38
C LEU A 58 12.20 -9.44 -0.58
N SER A 59 12.01 -9.26 -1.88
CA SER A 59 12.89 -9.87 -2.88
C SER A 59 14.33 -9.43 -2.70
N HIS A 60 14.56 -8.14 -2.46
CA HIS A 60 15.89 -7.61 -2.19
C HIS A 60 16.43 -8.13 -0.86
N CYS A 61 15.64 -8.10 0.21
CA CYS A 61 16.03 -8.58 1.53
C CYS A 61 16.34 -10.07 1.54
N VAL A 62 15.53 -10.88 0.85
CA VAL A 62 15.75 -12.32 0.75
C VAL A 62 17.07 -12.61 0.04
N TYR A 63 17.34 -11.88 -1.05
CA TYR A 63 18.61 -12.01 -1.75
C TYR A 63 19.81 -11.69 -0.84
N GLU A 64 19.75 -10.57 -0.13
CA GLU A 64 20.81 -10.19 0.82
C GLU A 64 20.93 -11.17 1.98
N THR A 65 19.81 -11.64 2.50
CA THR A 65 19.78 -12.54 3.65
C THR A 65 20.26 -13.94 3.31
N LEU A 66 20.06 -14.39 2.09
CA LEU A 66 20.64 -15.66 1.62
C LEU A 66 22.16 -15.63 1.71
N GLU A 67 22.76 -14.48 1.40
CA GLU A 67 24.21 -14.30 1.56
C GLU A 67 24.63 -14.24 3.02
N ASN A 68 23.76 -13.75 3.91
CA ASN A 68 24.03 -13.51 5.32
C ASN A 68 23.41 -14.52 6.28
N ASN A 69 22.72 -15.53 5.79
CA ASN A 69 22.04 -16.58 6.60
C ASN A 69 21.08 -16.02 7.64
N ASN A 70 20.30 -15.00 7.29
CA ASN A 70 19.40 -14.32 8.23
C ASN A 70 17.99 -14.13 7.67
N ILE A 71 17.50 -15.13 6.96
CA ILE A 71 16.28 -15.03 6.15
C ILE A 71 15.01 -14.99 6.98
N SER A 72 14.88 -15.87 7.98
CA SER A 72 13.57 -16.17 8.59
C SER A 72 12.98 -15.00 9.38
N SER A 73 13.79 -14.27 10.12
CA SER A 73 13.27 -13.19 10.96
C SER A 73 12.78 -11.98 10.17
N LEU A 74 13.46 -11.62 9.09
CA LEU A 74 13.06 -10.48 8.26
C LEU A 74 11.80 -10.76 7.46
N SER A 75 11.72 -11.93 6.84
CA SER A 75 10.53 -12.34 6.07
C SER A 75 9.30 -12.40 6.95
N PHE A 76 9.42 -12.97 8.15
CA PHE A 76 8.32 -13.08 9.08
C PHE A 76 7.79 -11.71 9.52
N LYS A 77 8.66 -10.78 9.88
CA LYS A 77 8.27 -9.44 10.30
C LYS A 77 7.56 -8.68 9.19
N GLN A 78 8.02 -8.80 7.96
CA GLN A 78 7.43 -8.08 6.84
C GLN A 78 6.08 -8.66 6.43
N LEU A 79 5.91 -9.97 6.50
CA LEU A 79 4.64 -10.61 6.23
C LEU A 79 3.58 -10.23 7.27
N ASN A 80 3.94 -10.17 8.54
CA ASN A 80 3.03 -9.73 9.59
C ASN A 80 2.60 -8.27 9.41
N TYR A 81 3.49 -7.43 8.94
CA TYR A 81 3.19 -6.03 8.70
C TYR A 81 2.19 -5.83 7.56
N SER A 82 2.15 -6.73 6.59
CA SER A 82 1.28 -6.59 5.42
C SER A 82 -0.19 -6.98 5.69
N GLU A 83 -0.47 -7.53 6.85
CA GLU A 83 -1.84 -7.79 7.29
C GLU A 83 -2.51 -6.51 7.78
#